data_ef2f3fa3c7a912ff337503a91f8b2107
#
_entry.id   ef2f3fa3c7a912ff337503a91f8b2107
#
_cell.length_a   1.000
_cell.length_b   1.000
_cell.length_c   1.000
_cell.angle_alpha   90.00
_cell.angle_beta   90.00
_cell.angle_gamma   90.00
#
_symmetry.space_group_name_H-M   'P 1'
#
loop_
_entity.id
_entity.type
_entity.pdbx_description
1 polymer ?
#
loop_
_entity_poly.entity_id
_entity_poly.type
_entity_poly.pdbx_seq_one_letter_code
_entity_poly.pdbx_strand_id
1 'polypeptide(L)'
;ELMSAYIETHGIDKKPCVDELLDYLQSHGYKTAVATATDPERAEKYLRSIGIYEKFDRVVCATTVPHGKPMPDVYLYACEQIGEQPSDCMAIEDSDNGALSAHRAGCHVVMVPDLAGPMPETEEYLTGVASDLSQVIPILEEMK
;
A
#
# COMPACT_ATOMS: atom_id res chain seq x y z
N GLU A 1 8.15 -12.81 -9.42
CA GLU A 1 6.85 -12.31 -9.89
C GLU A 1 6.08 -11.66 -8.75
N LEU A 2 5.46 -10.51 -9.04
CA LEU A 2 4.69 -9.79 -8.05
C LEU A 2 3.27 -10.35 -7.96
N MET A 3 2.86 -10.77 -6.75
CA MET A 3 1.55 -11.40 -6.53
C MET A 3 0.53 -10.50 -5.84
N SER A 4 0.97 -9.44 -5.17
CA SER A 4 0.08 -8.62 -4.36
C SER A 4 0.55 -7.17 -4.28
N ALA A 5 -0.38 -6.27 -3.99
CA ALA A 5 -0.09 -4.87 -3.79
C ALA A 5 -0.85 -4.35 -2.57
N TYR A 6 -0.25 -3.40 -1.86
CA TYR A 6 -0.84 -2.75 -0.70
C TYR A 6 -0.95 -1.27 -0.94
N ILE A 7 -2.04 -0.68 -0.47
CA ILE A 7 -2.28 0.74 -0.57
C ILE A 7 -2.46 1.31 0.83
N GLU A 8 -1.67 2.32 1.15
CA GLU A 8 -1.83 3.07 2.39
C GLU A 8 -2.79 4.22 2.18
N THR A 9 -3.72 4.41 3.11
CA THR A 9 -4.67 5.53 3.04
C THR A 9 -4.54 6.40 4.29
N HIS A 10 -4.53 7.70 4.07
CA HIS A 10 -4.51 8.70 5.13
C HIS A 10 -5.58 9.74 4.89
N GLY A 11 -6.12 10.30 5.98
CA GLY A 11 -7.07 11.39 5.91
C GLY A 11 -8.46 10.95 5.49
N ILE A 12 -9.29 11.93 5.15
CA ILE A 12 -10.69 11.71 4.85
C ILE A 12 -11.00 11.77 3.34
N ASP A 13 -10.04 12.22 2.55
CA ASP A 13 -10.23 12.37 1.12
C ASP A 13 -9.76 11.14 0.36
N LYS A 14 -10.56 10.75 -0.64
CA LYS A 14 -10.21 9.66 -1.54
C LYS A 14 -9.06 10.09 -2.44
N LYS A 15 -8.01 9.27 -2.51
CA LYS A 15 -6.88 9.55 -3.41
C LYS A 15 -7.31 9.48 -4.87
N PRO A 16 -6.81 10.39 -5.73
CA PRO A 16 -7.11 10.32 -7.17
C PRO A 16 -6.69 8.97 -7.76
N CYS A 17 -7.50 8.46 -8.67
CA CYS A 17 -7.23 7.22 -9.42
C CYS A 17 -7.21 5.95 -8.60
N VAL A 18 -7.68 5.96 -7.34
CA VAL A 18 -7.68 4.75 -6.51
C VAL A 18 -8.58 3.67 -7.11
N ASP A 19 -9.75 4.05 -7.64
CA ASP A 19 -10.66 3.09 -8.26
C ASP A 19 -10.03 2.43 -9.48
N GLU A 20 -9.37 3.23 -10.32
CA GLU A 20 -8.70 2.73 -11.52
C GLU A 20 -7.62 1.69 -11.17
N LEU A 21 -6.80 2.01 -10.17
CA LEU A 21 -5.75 1.09 -9.73
C LEU A 21 -6.34 -0.19 -9.13
N LEU A 22 -7.34 -0.06 -8.25
CA LEU A 22 -7.95 -1.23 -7.62
C LEU A 22 -8.64 -2.13 -8.64
N ASP A 23 -9.33 -1.54 -9.63
CA ASP A 23 -9.97 -2.32 -10.68
C ASP A 23 -8.94 -3.05 -11.54
N TYR A 24 -7.82 -2.39 -11.86
CA TYR A 24 -6.71 -3.04 -12.56
C TYR A 24 -6.17 -4.23 -11.77
N LEU A 25 -5.88 -4.03 -10.49
CA LEU A 25 -5.32 -5.08 -9.63
C LEU A 25 -6.27 -6.28 -9.53
N GLN A 26 -7.54 -6.01 -9.33
CA GLN A 26 -8.55 -7.06 -9.21
C GLN A 26 -8.69 -7.85 -10.52
N SER A 27 -8.74 -7.16 -11.65
CA SER A 27 -8.90 -7.80 -12.96
C SER A 27 -7.68 -8.62 -13.39
N HIS A 28 -6.50 -8.31 -12.82
CA HIS A 28 -5.26 -9.04 -13.10
C HIS A 28 -4.92 -10.07 -12.04
N GLY A 29 -5.82 -10.35 -11.12
CA GLY A 29 -5.65 -11.42 -10.14
C GLY A 29 -4.73 -11.09 -8.97
N TYR A 30 -4.41 -9.83 -8.75
CA TYR A 30 -3.63 -9.42 -7.57
C TYR A 30 -4.47 -9.49 -6.31
N LYS A 31 -3.88 -9.98 -5.24
CA LYS A 31 -4.46 -9.83 -3.91
C LYS A 31 -4.16 -8.42 -3.41
N THR A 32 -5.11 -7.82 -2.72
CA THR A 32 -4.96 -6.46 -2.26
C THR A 32 -5.26 -6.34 -0.76
N ALA A 33 -4.50 -5.49 -0.09
CA ALA A 33 -4.75 -5.14 1.30
C ALA A 33 -4.50 -3.65 1.47
N VAL A 34 -5.29 -3.03 2.33
CA VAL A 34 -5.01 -1.67 2.76
C VAL A 34 -4.42 -1.71 4.16
N ALA A 35 -3.30 -0.99 4.35
CA ALA A 35 -2.67 -0.85 5.65
C ALA A 35 -2.93 0.58 6.12
N THR A 36 -3.56 0.73 7.28
CA THR A 36 -3.97 2.05 7.78
C THR A 36 -3.55 2.23 9.24
N ALA A 37 -3.29 3.47 9.62
CA ALA A 37 -2.94 3.84 11.00
C ALA A 37 -4.14 3.91 11.92
N THR A 38 -5.36 3.90 11.39
CA THR A 38 -6.57 3.99 12.20
C THR A 38 -7.04 2.64 12.71
N ASP A 39 -8.02 2.63 13.64
CA ASP A 39 -8.57 1.39 14.18
C ASP A 39 -9.52 0.71 13.16
N PRO A 40 -9.84 -0.59 13.37
CA PRO A 40 -10.63 -1.33 12.39
C PRO A 40 -12.01 -0.75 12.10
N GLU A 41 -12.71 -0.27 13.13
CA GLU A 41 -14.06 0.27 12.96
C GLU A 41 -14.05 1.54 12.11
N ARG A 42 -13.12 2.45 12.40
CA ARG A 42 -12.98 3.70 11.64
C ARG A 42 -12.50 3.42 10.22
N ALA A 43 -11.58 2.48 10.06
CA ALA A 43 -11.07 2.10 8.76
C ALA A 43 -12.20 1.58 7.86
N GLU A 44 -13.00 0.66 8.36
CA GLU A 44 -14.13 0.12 7.60
C GLU A 44 -15.12 1.23 7.23
N LYS A 45 -15.50 2.04 8.20
CA LYS A 45 -16.44 3.15 7.99
C LYS A 45 -15.96 4.10 6.91
N TYR A 46 -14.68 4.50 6.98
CA TYR A 46 -14.10 5.39 6.00
C TYR A 46 -14.08 4.76 4.61
N LEU A 47 -13.57 3.53 4.49
CA LEU A 47 -13.45 2.86 3.20
C LEU A 47 -14.80 2.60 2.55
N ARG A 48 -15.83 2.30 3.34
CA ARG A 48 -17.19 2.17 2.85
C ARG A 48 -17.75 3.51 2.37
N SER A 49 -17.43 4.60 3.08
CA SER A 49 -17.92 5.93 2.71
C SER A 49 -17.40 6.42 1.36
N ILE A 50 -16.20 5.98 0.98
CA ILE A 50 -15.62 6.34 -0.33
C ILE A 50 -15.76 5.22 -1.38
N GLY A 51 -16.46 4.13 -1.02
CA GLY A 51 -16.85 3.10 -1.97
C GLY A 51 -15.79 2.09 -2.36
N ILE A 52 -14.74 1.93 -1.55
CA ILE A 52 -13.65 1.01 -1.90
C ILE A 52 -13.43 -0.13 -0.91
N TYR A 53 -14.22 -0.20 0.16
CA TYR A 53 -14.01 -1.23 1.20
C TYR A 53 -13.99 -2.65 0.61
N GLU A 54 -14.95 -2.96 -0.25
CA GLU A 54 -15.10 -4.30 -0.80
C GLU A 54 -14.11 -4.61 -1.92
N LYS A 55 -13.36 -3.62 -2.37
CA LYS A 55 -12.33 -3.82 -3.40
C LYS A 55 -11.03 -4.39 -2.83
N PHE A 56 -10.89 -4.44 -1.50
CA PHE A 56 -9.72 -5.02 -0.84
C PHE A 56 -10.03 -6.41 -0.31
N ASP A 57 -9.05 -7.30 -0.41
CA ASP A 57 -9.16 -8.63 0.18
C ASP A 57 -9.03 -8.58 1.70
N ARG A 58 -8.21 -7.65 2.22
CA ARG A 58 -8.00 -7.47 3.66
C ARG A 58 -7.82 -6.02 4.02
N VAL A 59 -8.22 -5.66 5.22
CA VAL A 59 -7.95 -4.35 5.82
C VAL A 59 -7.10 -4.59 7.06
N VAL A 60 -5.90 -4.03 7.10
CA VAL A 60 -4.94 -4.21 8.17
C VAL A 60 -4.74 -2.88 8.88
N CYS A 61 -4.92 -2.88 10.19
CA CYS A 61 -4.83 -1.67 11.00
C CYS A 61 -3.60 -1.71 11.90
N ALA A 62 -2.88 -0.59 11.97
CA ALA A 62 -1.67 -0.49 12.78
C ALA A 62 -1.95 -0.71 14.28
N THR A 63 -3.19 -0.50 14.72
CA THR A 63 -3.58 -0.74 16.11
C THR A 63 -3.57 -2.23 16.49
N THR A 64 -3.49 -3.13 15.52
CA THR A 64 -3.48 -4.57 15.77
C THR A 64 -2.08 -5.18 15.81
N VAL A 65 -1.04 -4.36 15.61
CA VAL A 65 0.36 -4.81 15.66
C VAL A 65 1.13 -4.09 16.76
N PRO A 66 2.22 -4.70 17.29
CA PRO A 66 2.95 -4.10 18.42
C PRO A 66 3.59 -2.75 18.12
N HIS A 67 4.11 -2.55 16.93
CA HIS A 67 4.85 -1.33 16.57
C HIS A 67 4.37 -0.76 15.25
N GLY A 68 4.10 0.55 15.23
CA GLY A 68 3.71 1.25 14.01
C GLY A 68 4.91 1.58 13.12
N LYS A 69 4.62 2.21 11.99
CA LYS A 69 5.66 2.65 11.06
C LYS A 69 6.61 3.64 11.73
N PRO A 70 7.89 3.60 11.46
CA PRO A 70 8.58 2.92 10.35
C PRO A 70 8.98 1.47 10.62
N MET A 71 8.50 0.84 11.70
CA MET A 71 8.76 -0.57 11.96
C MET A 71 8.01 -1.45 10.95
N PRO A 72 8.51 -2.64 10.62
CA PRO A 72 7.92 -3.44 9.54
C PRO A 72 6.64 -4.21 9.92
N ASP A 73 6.19 -4.10 11.16
CA ASP A 73 5.14 -4.95 11.71
C ASP A 73 3.85 -4.98 10.88
N VAL A 74 3.35 -3.81 10.47
CA VAL A 74 2.07 -3.73 9.76
C VAL A 74 2.15 -4.39 8.39
N TYR A 75 3.28 -4.25 7.69
CA TYR A 75 3.46 -4.87 6.38
C TYR A 75 3.72 -6.37 6.48
N LEU A 76 4.46 -6.81 7.49
CA LEU A 76 4.63 -8.25 7.74
C LEU A 76 3.28 -8.90 8.04
N TYR A 77 2.47 -8.25 8.86
CA TYR A 77 1.14 -8.75 9.18
C TYR A 77 0.23 -8.77 7.95
N ALA A 78 0.28 -7.72 7.14
CA ALA A 78 -0.51 -7.66 5.91
C ALA A 78 -0.15 -8.80 4.94
N CYS A 79 1.13 -9.06 4.77
CA CYS A 79 1.60 -10.18 3.93
C CYS A 79 1.09 -11.51 4.46
N GLU A 80 1.15 -11.71 5.78
CA GLU A 80 0.62 -12.92 6.41
C GLU A 80 -0.87 -13.09 6.17
N GLN A 81 -1.64 -12.00 6.29
CA GLN A 81 -3.08 -12.03 6.12
C GLN A 81 -3.53 -12.41 4.72
N ILE A 82 -2.77 -12.07 3.70
CA ILE A 82 -3.09 -12.44 2.32
C ILE A 82 -2.31 -13.67 1.84
N GLY A 83 -1.50 -14.27 2.71
CA GLY A 83 -0.79 -15.51 2.40
C GLY A 83 0.32 -15.37 1.38
N GLU A 84 1.01 -14.23 1.34
CA GLU A 84 2.07 -13.96 0.39
C GLU A 84 3.38 -13.64 1.10
N GLN A 85 4.51 -13.89 0.43
CA GLN A 85 5.81 -13.49 0.94
C GLN A 85 6.04 -11.99 0.68
N PRO A 86 6.70 -11.26 1.59
CA PRO A 86 6.98 -9.84 1.34
C PRO A 86 7.66 -9.56 0.00
N SER A 87 8.58 -10.43 -0.42
CA SER A 87 9.29 -10.25 -1.70
C SER A 87 8.37 -10.37 -2.92
N ASP A 88 7.16 -10.92 -2.74
CA ASP A 88 6.16 -11.03 -3.81
C ASP A 88 5.10 -9.93 -3.70
N CYS A 89 5.32 -8.94 -2.84
CA CYS A 89 4.36 -7.88 -2.59
C CYS A 89 4.92 -6.52 -2.93
N MET A 90 4.06 -5.61 -3.34
CA MET A 90 4.38 -4.21 -3.54
C MET A 90 3.59 -3.37 -2.54
N ALA A 91 4.29 -2.49 -1.83
CA ALA A 91 3.65 -1.48 -1.00
C ALA A 91 3.58 -0.17 -1.79
N ILE A 92 2.44 0.49 -1.70
CA ILE A 92 2.22 1.78 -2.33
C ILE A 92 2.04 2.78 -1.21
N GLU A 93 3.00 3.70 -1.07
CA GLU A 93 3.10 4.59 0.07
C GLU A 93 3.18 6.06 -0.35
N ASP A 94 2.77 6.94 0.57
CA ASP A 94 2.82 8.38 0.36
C ASP A 94 3.81 9.09 1.29
N SER A 95 4.46 8.38 2.19
CA SER A 95 5.38 8.96 3.17
C SER A 95 6.69 8.17 3.26
N ASP A 96 7.76 8.88 3.69
CA ASP A 96 9.06 8.24 3.91
C ASP A 96 9.00 7.18 5.01
N ASN A 97 8.29 7.44 6.10
CA ASN A 97 8.14 6.47 7.19
C ASN A 97 7.41 5.21 6.73
N GLY A 98 6.35 5.37 5.94
CA GLY A 98 5.63 4.22 5.40
C GLY A 98 6.49 3.43 4.42
N ALA A 99 7.23 4.14 3.56
CA ALA A 99 8.13 3.49 2.61
C ALA A 99 9.22 2.69 3.34
N LEU A 100 9.79 3.25 4.41
CA LEU A 100 10.80 2.55 5.21
C LEU A 100 10.23 1.31 5.88
N SER A 101 9.00 1.40 6.41
CA SER A 101 8.30 0.27 7.00
C SER A 101 8.17 -0.88 6.01
N ALA A 102 7.71 -0.60 4.80
CA ALA A 102 7.54 -1.60 3.77
C ALA A 102 8.87 -2.18 3.30
N HIS A 103 9.89 -1.33 3.15
CA HIS A 103 11.22 -1.78 2.79
C HIS A 103 11.80 -2.74 3.84
N ARG A 104 11.67 -2.39 5.11
CA ARG A 104 12.15 -3.24 6.21
C ARG A 104 11.43 -4.58 6.26
N ALA A 105 10.17 -4.61 5.82
CA ALA A 105 9.41 -5.86 5.74
C ALA A 105 9.85 -6.75 4.57
N GLY A 106 10.57 -6.20 3.61
CA GLY A 106 11.03 -6.93 2.44
C GLY A 106 10.16 -6.74 1.19
N CYS A 107 9.20 -5.81 1.23
CA CYS A 107 8.34 -5.53 0.09
C CYS A 107 9.04 -4.66 -0.96
N HIS A 108 8.57 -4.75 -2.19
CA HIS A 108 8.85 -3.72 -3.19
C HIS A 108 8.08 -2.47 -2.80
N VAL A 109 8.64 -1.29 -3.03
CA VAL A 109 8.00 -0.03 -2.62
C VAL A 109 7.89 0.92 -3.80
N VAL A 110 6.68 1.40 -4.04
CA VAL A 110 6.42 2.50 -4.96
C VAL A 110 5.84 3.65 -4.15
N MET A 111 6.42 4.83 -4.31
CA MET A 111 5.97 6.01 -3.58
C MET A 111 5.11 6.89 -4.48
N VAL A 112 3.97 7.33 -3.95
CA VAL A 112 3.07 8.31 -4.58
C VAL A 112 3.01 9.50 -3.62
N PRO A 113 3.98 10.42 -3.69
CA PRO A 113 4.09 11.49 -2.69
C PRO A 113 2.96 12.51 -2.81
N ASP A 114 2.50 13.02 -1.66
CA ASP A 114 1.44 14.02 -1.61
C ASP A 114 1.96 15.43 -1.93
N LEU A 115 2.97 15.89 -1.19
CA LEU A 115 3.43 17.27 -1.26
C LEU A 115 4.88 17.40 -1.69
N ALA A 116 5.74 16.55 -1.18
CA ALA A 116 7.17 16.59 -1.48
C ALA A 116 7.62 15.20 -1.95
N GLY A 117 8.61 15.18 -2.79
CA GLY A 117 9.21 13.92 -3.23
C GLY A 117 9.90 13.19 -2.08
N PRO A 118 10.31 11.94 -2.30
CA PRO A 118 11.00 11.16 -1.27
C PRO A 118 12.35 11.78 -0.91
N MET A 119 12.76 11.56 0.35
CA MET A 119 14.11 11.93 0.78
C MET A 119 15.14 11.09 0.04
N PRO A 120 16.39 11.59 -0.11
CA PRO A 120 17.44 10.81 -0.78
C PRO A 120 17.65 9.41 -0.22
N GLU A 121 17.58 9.25 1.09
CA GLU A 121 17.71 7.94 1.74
C GLU A 121 16.58 6.98 1.33
N THR A 122 15.39 7.51 1.11
CA THR A 122 14.24 6.73 0.68
C THR A 122 14.39 6.31 -0.79
N GLU A 123 14.85 7.23 -1.64
CA GLU A 123 15.01 6.95 -3.07
C GLU A 123 15.90 5.74 -3.36
N GLU A 124 16.87 5.47 -2.49
CA GLU A 124 17.84 4.39 -2.68
C GLU A 124 17.23 3.02 -2.82
N TYR A 125 16.07 2.78 -2.18
CA TYR A 125 15.44 1.45 -2.17
C TYR A 125 14.09 1.40 -2.86
N LEU A 126 13.62 2.51 -3.43
CA LEU A 126 12.32 2.50 -4.12
C LEU A 126 12.37 1.76 -5.44
N THR A 127 11.32 0.99 -5.73
CA THR A 127 11.09 0.40 -7.04
C THR A 127 10.71 1.49 -8.04
N GLY A 128 9.99 2.52 -7.57
CA GLY A 128 9.61 3.63 -8.41
C GLY A 128 8.90 4.73 -7.63
N VAL A 129 8.70 5.86 -8.31
CA VAL A 129 7.93 6.98 -7.82
C VAL A 129 6.87 7.30 -8.87
N ALA A 130 5.63 7.39 -8.44
CA ALA A 130 4.50 7.69 -9.32
C ALA A 130 3.88 9.02 -8.94
N SER A 131 3.41 9.78 -9.92
CA SER A 131 2.79 11.09 -9.67
C SER A 131 1.36 10.94 -9.11
N ASP A 132 0.69 9.84 -9.45
CA ASP A 132 -0.61 9.47 -8.89
C ASP A 132 -0.76 7.95 -8.96
N LEU A 133 -1.87 7.42 -8.41
CA LEU A 133 -2.08 5.99 -8.34
C LEU A 133 -2.19 5.32 -9.71
N SER A 134 -2.65 6.03 -10.75
CA SER A 134 -2.74 5.44 -12.08
C SER A 134 -1.36 5.14 -12.67
N GLN A 135 -0.33 5.88 -12.26
CA GLN A 135 1.04 5.67 -12.73
C GLN A 135 1.71 4.44 -12.13
N VAL A 136 1.10 3.84 -11.11
CA VAL A 136 1.56 2.57 -10.56
C VAL A 136 1.35 1.43 -11.58
N ILE A 137 0.31 1.54 -12.41
CA ILE A 137 -0.02 0.51 -13.39
C ILE A 137 1.14 0.25 -14.37
N PRO A 138 1.74 1.27 -15.01
CA PRO A 138 2.90 1.04 -15.86
C PRO A 138 4.08 0.39 -15.13
N ILE A 139 4.30 0.77 -13.88
CA ILE A 139 5.38 0.17 -13.07
C ILE A 139 5.12 -1.33 -12.88
N LEU A 140 3.88 -1.71 -12.56
CA LEU A 140 3.51 -3.11 -12.42
C LEU A 140 3.68 -3.89 -13.73
N GLU A 141 3.32 -3.27 -14.86
CA GLU A 141 3.46 -3.91 -16.17
C GLU A 141 4.93 -4.21 -16.49
N GLU A 142 5.85 -3.32 -16.11
CA GLU A 142 7.27 -3.53 -16.34
C GLU A 142 7.88 -4.62 -15.46
N MET A 143 7.23 -4.96 -14.35
CA MET A 143 7.71 -5.98 -13.41
C MET A 143 7.29 -7.40 -13.79
N LYS A 144 6.45 -7.55 -14.77
CA LYS A 144 5.96 -8.87 -15.21
C LYS A 144 6.98 -9.62 -16.07
#